data_6e4ca31477565a38fff8736f44616d5f
#
_entry.id   6e4ca31477565a38fff8736f44616d5f
#
_cell.length_a   1.000
_cell.length_b   1.000
_cell.length_c   1.000
_cell.angle_alpha   90.00
_cell.angle_beta   90.00
_cell.angle_gamma   90.00
#
_symmetry.space_group_name_H-M   'P 1'
#
loop_
_entity.id
_entity.type
_entity.pdbx_description
1 polymer ?
#
loop_
_entity_poly.entity_id
_entity_poly.type
_entity_poly.pdbx_seq_one_letter_code
_entity_poly.pdbx_strand_id
1 'polypeptide(L)' 'MIDTTPAELRLNLGRNLTHGLLDALGRAIVTGQYDDGPFPTEAELAKQHGVSRSVTREAVKMLTAKGLASARPRQGTIV' A
#
# COMPACT_ATOMS: atom_id res chain seq x y z
N MET A 1 3.67 14.97 24.68
CA MET A 1 4.12 13.62 25.15
C MET A 1 5.25 13.14 24.25
N ILE A 2 6.33 12.66 24.83
CA ILE A 2 7.47 12.14 24.08
C ILE A 2 7.20 10.69 23.72
N ASP A 3 7.37 10.33 22.45
CA ASP A 3 7.26 8.94 22.02
C ASP A 3 8.50 8.18 22.50
N THR A 4 8.28 7.20 23.39
CA THR A 4 9.34 6.37 23.96
C THR A 4 9.47 5.02 23.27
N THR A 5 8.76 4.81 22.19
CA THR A 5 8.80 3.55 21.43
C THR A 5 10.22 3.33 20.86
N PRO A 6 10.84 2.17 21.12
CA PRO A 6 12.14 1.85 20.53
C PRO A 6 12.12 1.89 19.00
N ALA A 7 13.24 2.28 18.39
CA ALA A 7 13.35 2.35 16.94
C ALA A 7 13.04 1.02 16.27
N GLU A 8 13.49 -0.08 16.85
CA GLU A 8 13.21 -1.43 16.33
C GLU A 8 11.71 -1.72 16.28
N LEU A 9 11.00 -1.37 17.34
CA LEU A 9 9.55 -1.57 17.40
C LEU A 9 8.83 -0.73 16.36
N ARG A 10 9.28 0.52 16.15
CA ARG A 10 8.69 1.39 15.10
C ARG A 10 8.89 0.80 13.72
N LEU A 11 10.08 0.26 13.43
CA LEU A 11 10.36 -0.39 12.15
C LEU A 11 9.47 -1.62 11.96
N ASN A 12 9.30 -2.42 13.02
CA ASN A 12 8.45 -3.60 12.95
C ASN A 12 6.98 -3.24 12.72
N LEU A 13 6.49 -2.19 13.40
CA LEU A 13 5.13 -1.70 13.19
C LEU A 13 4.93 -1.21 11.76
N GLY A 14 5.92 -0.48 11.21
CA GLY A 14 5.88 -0.02 9.83
C GLY A 14 5.82 -1.18 8.83
N ARG A 15 6.63 -2.22 9.06
CA ARG A 15 6.61 -3.41 8.21
C ARG A 15 5.28 -4.15 8.30
N ASN A 16 4.73 -4.28 9.51
CA ASN A 16 3.46 -4.94 9.71
C ASN A 16 2.32 -4.20 9.02
N LEU A 17 2.32 -2.87 9.09
CA LEU A 17 1.34 -2.04 8.39
C LEU A 17 1.47 -2.18 6.87
N THR A 18 2.70 -2.22 6.37
CA THR A 18 2.96 -2.40 4.95
C THR A 18 2.45 -3.75 4.47
N HIS A 19 2.75 -4.82 5.20
CA HIS A 19 2.31 -6.17 4.84
C HIS A 19 0.79 -6.31 4.94
N GLY A 20 0.17 -5.71 5.95
CA GLY A 20 -1.28 -5.72 6.09
C GLY A 20 -1.96 -5.03 4.92
N LEU A 21 -1.44 -3.87 4.52
CA LEU A 21 -1.97 -3.13 3.37
C LEU A 21 -1.74 -3.92 2.08
N LEU A 22 -0.55 -4.48 1.90
CA LEU A 22 -0.22 -5.30 0.75
C LEU A 22 -1.19 -6.47 0.61
N ASP A 23 -1.46 -7.16 1.70
CA ASP A 23 -2.36 -8.29 1.74
C ASP A 23 -3.80 -7.88 1.36
N ALA A 24 -4.28 -6.79 1.94
CA ALA A 24 -5.61 -6.26 1.64
C ALA A 24 -5.75 -5.87 0.17
N LEU A 25 -4.75 -5.17 -0.38
CA LEU A 25 -4.74 -4.75 -1.77
C LEU A 25 -4.64 -5.96 -2.72
N GLY A 26 -3.80 -6.93 -2.36
CA GLY A 26 -3.67 -8.15 -3.15
C GLY A 26 -4.98 -8.92 -3.25
N ARG A 27 -5.70 -9.06 -2.15
CA ARG A 27 -7.02 -9.70 -2.14
C ARG A 27 -8.02 -8.92 -2.98
N ALA A 28 -8.03 -7.60 -2.86
CA ALA A 28 -8.93 -6.75 -3.63
C ALA A 28 -8.67 -6.90 -5.14
N ILE A 29 -7.42 -6.98 -5.54
CA ILE A 29 -7.04 -7.17 -6.94
C ILE A 29 -7.51 -8.53 -7.43
N VAL A 30 -7.21 -9.58 -6.69
CA VAL A 30 -7.56 -10.96 -7.08
C VAL A 30 -9.06 -11.17 -7.15
N THR A 31 -9.83 -10.50 -6.28
CA THR A 31 -11.29 -10.61 -6.29
C THR A 31 -11.95 -9.72 -7.34
N GLY A 32 -11.18 -8.99 -8.15
CA GLY A 32 -11.72 -8.18 -9.24
C GLY A 32 -12.24 -6.81 -8.82
N GLN A 33 -11.91 -6.34 -7.63
CA GLN A 33 -12.41 -5.07 -7.12
C GLN A 33 -11.98 -3.87 -7.95
N TYR A 34 -10.85 -3.98 -8.65
CA TYR A 34 -10.30 -2.89 -9.47
C TYR A 34 -10.34 -3.19 -10.97
N ASP A 35 -11.08 -4.22 -11.40
CA ASP A 35 -11.12 -4.61 -12.81
C ASP A 35 -11.81 -3.57 -13.70
N ASP A 36 -12.83 -2.90 -13.17
CA ASP A 36 -13.64 -1.98 -13.95
C ASP A 36 -13.36 -0.50 -13.66
N GLY A 37 -12.31 -0.20 -12.93
CA GLY A 37 -12.02 1.18 -12.57
C GLY A 37 -10.55 1.44 -12.33
N PRO A 38 -10.19 2.71 -12.16
CA PRO A 38 -8.80 3.07 -11.87
C PRO A 38 -8.38 2.59 -10.48
N PHE A 39 -7.12 2.19 -10.36
CA PHE A 39 -6.54 1.89 -9.07
C PHE A 39 -6.38 3.19 -8.29
N PRO A 40 -6.72 3.21 -6.98
CA PRO A 40 -6.62 4.43 -6.18
C PRO A 40 -5.20 4.97 -6.13
N THR A 41 -5.08 6.29 -5.94
CA THR A 41 -3.77 6.92 -5.74
C THR A 41 -3.20 6.54 -4.37
N GLU A 42 -1.89 6.75 -4.21
CA GLU A 42 -1.26 6.53 -2.90
C GLU A 42 -1.92 7.37 -1.81
N ALA A 43 -2.27 8.62 -2.12
CA ALA A 43 -2.96 9.50 -1.17
C ALA A 43 -4.33 8.95 -0.78
N GLU A 44 -5.09 8.45 -1.75
CA GLU A 44 -6.39 7.86 -1.49
C GLU A 44 -6.28 6.59 -0.65
N LEU A 45 -5.33 5.74 -0.97
CA LEU A 45 -5.09 4.51 -0.20
C LEU A 45 -4.67 4.81 1.22
N ALA A 46 -3.77 5.79 1.40
CA ALA A 46 -3.34 6.20 2.73
C ALA A 46 -4.53 6.66 3.57
N LYS A 47 -5.43 7.42 2.98
CA LYS A 47 -6.63 7.90 3.65
C LYS A 47 -7.60 6.78 3.96
N GLN A 48 -7.86 5.90 2.99
CA GLN A 48 -8.80 4.79 3.14
C GLN A 48 -8.37 3.80 4.22
N HIS A 49 -7.09 3.54 4.31
CA HIS A 49 -6.56 2.54 5.24
C HIS A 49 -5.98 3.14 6.53
N GLY A 50 -5.98 4.47 6.64
CA GLY A 50 -5.47 5.13 7.85
C GLY A 50 -3.99 4.91 8.09
N VAL A 51 -3.19 4.84 7.03
CA VAL A 51 -1.74 4.63 7.10
C VAL A 51 -0.99 5.80 6.48
N SER A 52 0.32 5.87 6.73
CA SER A 52 1.16 6.92 6.14
C SER A 52 1.35 6.70 4.64
N ARG A 53 1.76 7.78 3.94
CA ARG A 53 2.09 7.69 2.52
C ARG A 53 3.30 6.78 2.30
N SER A 54 4.25 6.76 3.23
CA SER A 54 5.43 5.90 3.14
C SER A 54 5.04 4.42 3.16
N VAL A 55 4.14 4.04 4.05
CA VAL A 55 3.61 2.67 4.12
C VAL A 55 2.89 2.32 2.83
N THR A 56 2.05 3.23 2.34
CA THR A 56 1.29 3.03 1.10
C THR A 56 2.23 2.85 -0.09
N ARG A 57 3.25 3.69 -0.20
CA ARG A 57 4.23 3.61 -1.29
C ARG A 57 4.96 2.28 -1.29
N GLU A 58 5.38 1.80 -0.12
CA GLU A 58 6.05 0.52 -0.01
C GLU A 58 5.15 -0.64 -0.42
N ALA A 59 3.88 -0.60 0.01
CA ALA A 59 2.92 -1.63 -0.37
C ALA A 59 2.70 -1.65 -1.89
N VAL A 60 2.55 -0.49 -2.52
CA VAL A 60 2.38 -0.38 -3.97
C VAL A 60 3.62 -0.90 -4.71
N LYS A 61 4.82 -0.58 -4.22
CA LYS A 61 6.05 -1.13 -4.79
C LYS A 61 6.06 -2.65 -4.75
N MET A 62 5.62 -3.22 -3.65
CA MET A 62 5.55 -4.67 -3.49
C MET A 62 4.52 -5.30 -4.43
N LEU A 63 3.38 -4.66 -4.64
CA LEU A 63 2.39 -5.11 -5.61
C LEU A 63 2.98 -5.14 -7.02
N THR A 64 3.70 -4.10 -7.39
CA THR A 64 4.37 -4.02 -8.69
C THR A 64 5.43 -5.11 -8.82
N ALA A 65 6.22 -5.34 -7.77
CA ALA A 65 7.24 -6.36 -7.77
C ALA A 65 6.65 -7.77 -7.92
N LYS A 66 5.46 -7.99 -7.40
CA LYS A 66 4.76 -9.27 -7.51
C LYS A 66 3.98 -9.42 -8.83
N GLY A 67 3.97 -8.39 -9.66
CA GLY A 67 3.24 -8.42 -10.91
C GLY A 67 1.73 -8.24 -10.78
N LEU A 68 1.24 -7.84 -9.61
CA LEU A 68 -0.19 -7.62 -9.38
C LEU A 68 -0.64 -6.25 -9.86
N ALA A 69 0.29 -5.31 -10.01
CA ALA A 69 0.02 -3.97 -10.50
C ALA A 69 1.19 -3.49 -11.34
N SER A 70 0.96 -2.50 -12.17
CA SER A 70 1.99 -1.89 -13.01
C SER A 70 1.96 -0.38 -12.84
N ALA A 71 3.13 0.24 -12.76
CA ALA A 71 3.26 1.69 -12.75
C ALA A 71 3.33 2.20 -14.19
N ARG A 72 2.49 3.18 -14.52
CA ARG A 72 2.48 3.82 -15.84
C ARG A 72 2.82 5.30 -15.69
N PRO A 73 3.76 5.84 -16.49
CA PRO A 73 4.24 7.21 -16.29
C PRO A 73 3.16 8.30 -16.27
N ARG A 74 2.09 8.15 -17.00
CA ARG A 74 1.03 9.16 -17.06
C ARG A 74 -0.29 8.72 -16.45
N GLN A 75 -0.40 7.45 -16.09
CA GLN A 75 -1.65 6.88 -15.59
C GLN A 75 -1.57 6.47 -14.13
N GLY A 76 -0.39 6.57 -13.53
CA GLY A 76 -0.15 6.09 -12.18
C GLY A 76 -0.11 4.57 -12.13
N THR A 77 -0.60 4.00 -11.04
CA THR A 77 -0.63 2.55 -10.85
C THR A 77 -1.89 1.96 -11.49
N ILE A 78 -1.72 0.87 -12.18
CA ILE A 78 -2.84 0.11 -12.77
C ILE A 78 -2.70 -1.37 -12.41
N VAL A 79 -3.80 -2.03 -12.39
CA VAL A 79 -3.87 -3.46 -12.08
C VAL A 79 -3.77 -4.31 -13.35
#